data_7f606ef1cc67d89d7acde30c22a857ec
#
_entry.id   7f606ef1cc67d89d7acde30c22a857ec
#
_cell.length_a   1.000
_cell.length_b   1.000
_cell.length_c   1.000
_cell.angle_alpha   90.00
_cell.angle_beta   90.00
_cell.angle_gamma   90.00
#
_symmetry.space_group_name_H-M   'P 1'
#
loop_
_entity.id
_entity.type
_entity.pdbx_description
1 polymer ?
#
loop_
_entity_poly.entity_id
_entity_poly.type
_entity_poly.pdbx_seq_one_letter_code
_entity_poly.pdbx_strand_id
1 'polypeptide(L)'
;MSQAPILDRTVFADQGTTNVITFVLFIICALTSGVWFAFFGAFERNLRLGVPLALVGLVVVFFTLFRIDSVGGEMAPHFVWRFADASDHALEVPAVDSMGGIDLTTTNPWDFPQFLGPSRDLSVDSVVLSRDWESEPPEIMWRQPIGAGWSSFAVVNGYAVTQEQRGNIEMITCYEIETGALVWSFTIENRFESIVAGTGPRATPTVH
;
A
#
# COMPACT_ATOMS: atom_id res chain seq x y z
N MET A 1 25.21 -16.66 -28.63
CA MET A 1 24.35 -15.81 -27.83
C MET A 1 22.96 -15.84 -28.45
N SER A 2 22.13 -16.73 -27.95
CA SER A 2 20.74 -16.90 -28.43
C SER A 2 19.86 -15.88 -27.74
N GLN A 3 19.32 -14.93 -28.49
CA GLN A 3 18.25 -14.06 -27.98
C GLN A 3 17.01 -14.92 -27.88
N ALA A 4 16.59 -15.19 -26.64
CA ALA A 4 15.26 -15.74 -26.41
C ALA A 4 14.22 -14.73 -26.95
N PRO A 5 13.21 -15.19 -27.71
CA PRO A 5 12.20 -14.31 -28.24
C PRO A 5 11.44 -13.66 -27.07
N ILE A 6 11.36 -12.33 -27.10
CA ILE A 6 10.40 -11.55 -26.31
C ILE A 6 9.03 -11.85 -26.92
N LEU A 7 8.49 -13.01 -26.59
CA LEU A 7 7.21 -13.46 -27.11
C LEU A 7 6.15 -13.28 -26.05
N ASP A 8 5.23 -12.43 -26.43
CA ASP A 8 3.80 -12.58 -26.11
C ASP A 8 3.41 -12.40 -24.65
N ARG A 9 3.67 -11.20 -24.11
CA ARG A 9 2.79 -10.66 -23.08
C ARG A 9 1.53 -10.17 -23.80
N THR A 10 0.60 -11.10 -23.98
CA THR A 10 -0.77 -10.74 -24.36
C THR A 10 -1.29 -9.68 -23.40
N VAL A 11 -2.14 -8.79 -23.86
CA VAL A 11 -2.79 -7.71 -23.09
C VAL A 11 -3.48 -8.23 -21.80
N PHE A 12 -3.66 -9.54 -21.68
CA PHE A 12 -4.23 -10.25 -20.52
C PHE A 12 -3.19 -10.74 -19.49
N ALA A 13 -1.91 -10.42 -19.67
CA ALA A 13 -0.87 -10.89 -18.74
C ALA A 13 -0.72 -10.02 -17.49
N ASP A 14 -1.39 -8.88 -17.41
CA ASP A 14 -1.44 -8.08 -16.19
C ASP A 14 -2.51 -8.63 -15.23
N GLN A 15 -2.08 -8.98 -14.01
CA GLN A 15 -2.95 -9.54 -12.97
C GLN A 15 -4.13 -8.61 -12.65
N GLY A 16 -3.90 -7.29 -12.64
CA GLY A 16 -4.94 -6.29 -12.39
C GLY A 16 -6.05 -6.34 -13.44
N THR A 17 -5.69 -6.36 -14.71
CA THR A 17 -6.65 -6.49 -15.82
C THR A 17 -7.45 -7.78 -15.73
N THR A 18 -6.78 -8.90 -15.42
CA THR A 18 -7.43 -10.21 -15.25
C THR A 18 -8.44 -10.19 -14.11
N ASN A 19 -8.09 -9.60 -12.98
CA ASN A 19 -8.96 -9.48 -11.81
C ASN A 19 -10.20 -8.62 -12.11
N VAL A 20 -10.02 -7.49 -12.79
CA VAL A 20 -11.16 -6.60 -13.19
C VAL A 20 -12.12 -7.33 -14.12
N ILE A 21 -11.61 -8.00 -15.16
CA ILE A 21 -12.43 -8.75 -16.10
C ILE A 21 -13.18 -9.88 -15.38
N THR A 22 -12.49 -10.63 -14.51
CA THR A 22 -13.09 -11.72 -13.74
C THR A 22 -14.21 -11.20 -12.84
N PHE A 23 -14.00 -10.08 -12.16
CA PHE A 23 -14.98 -9.46 -11.29
C PHE A 23 -16.21 -8.97 -12.07
N VAL A 24 -16.02 -8.33 -13.21
CA VAL A 24 -17.12 -7.90 -14.10
C VAL A 24 -17.91 -9.09 -14.61
N LEU A 25 -17.24 -10.14 -15.07
CA LEU A 25 -17.90 -11.36 -15.53
C LEU A 25 -18.70 -12.05 -14.41
N PHE A 26 -18.15 -12.09 -13.19
CA PHE A 26 -18.83 -12.63 -12.03
C PHE A 26 -20.12 -11.85 -11.73
N ILE A 27 -20.07 -10.51 -11.76
CA ILE A 27 -21.26 -9.66 -11.55
C ILE A 27 -22.31 -9.95 -12.63
N ILE A 28 -21.91 -10.00 -13.91
CA ILE A 28 -22.83 -10.30 -15.03
C ILE A 28 -23.48 -11.67 -14.84
N CYS A 29 -22.69 -12.69 -14.51
CA CYS A 29 -23.20 -14.04 -14.24
C CYS A 29 -24.16 -14.08 -13.06
N ALA A 30 -23.84 -13.39 -11.97
CA ALA A 30 -24.69 -13.31 -10.79
C ALA A 30 -26.02 -12.62 -11.09
N LEU A 31 -26.01 -11.49 -11.80
CA LEU A 31 -27.21 -10.75 -12.20
C LEU A 31 -28.07 -11.57 -13.17
N THR A 32 -27.49 -12.15 -14.22
CA THR A 32 -28.23 -12.97 -15.18
C THR A 32 -28.83 -14.20 -14.54
N SER A 33 -28.10 -14.87 -13.64
CA SER A 33 -28.60 -16.02 -12.88
C SER A 33 -29.74 -15.62 -11.94
N GLY A 34 -29.63 -14.49 -11.27
CA GLY A 34 -30.68 -13.95 -10.38
C GLY A 34 -31.95 -13.59 -11.15
N VAL A 35 -31.82 -12.93 -12.30
CA VAL A 35 -32.93 -12.62 -13.20
C VAL A 35 -33.58 -13.90 -13.72
N TRP A 36 -32.76 -14.84 -14.21
CA TRP A 36 -33.24 -16.13 -14.70
C TRP A 36 -34.04 -16.88 -13.60
N PHE A 37 -33.48 -16.95 -12.39
CA PHE A 37 -34.12 -17.59 -11.26
C PHE A 37 -35.47 -16.92 -10.89
N ALA A 38 -35.53 -15.58 -10.88
CA ALA A 38 -36.70 -14.82 -10.55
C ALA A 38 -37.86 -14.97 -11.58
N PHE A 39 -37.54 -15.08 -12.87
CA PHE A 39 -38.55 -15.11 -13.95
C PHE A 39 -38.82 -16.50 -14.49
N PHE A 40 -37.85 -17.38 -14.57
CA PHE A 40 -37.95 -18.69 -15.21
C PHE A 40 -37.79 -19.87 -14.27
N GLY A 41 -37.48 -19.65 -12.98
CA GLY A 41 -37.35 -20.73 -12.00
C GLY A 41 -38.68 -21.46 -11.80
N ALA A 42 -38.64 -22.80 -11.77
CA ALA A 42 -39.82 -23.68 -11.52
C ALA A 42 -40.18 -23.79 -10.04
N PHE A 43 -39.82 -22.80 -9.22
CA PHE A 43 -40.08 -22.77 -7.78
C PHE A 43 -41.34 -21.96 -7.45
N GLU A 44 -41.85 -22.13 -6.23
CA GLU A 44 -42.94 -21.30 -5.72
C GLU A 44 -42.56 -19.81 -5.75
N ARG A 45 -43.56 -18.95 -5.99
CA ARG A 45 -43.38 -17.49 -6.11
C ARG A 45 -42.61 -16.88 -4.95
N ASN A 46 -42.87 -17.32 -3.72
CA ASN A 46 -42.26 -16.81 -2.51
C ASN A 46 -40.75 -17.12 -2.49
N LEU A 47 -40.32 -18.31 -2.89
CA LEU A 47 -38.93 -18.72 -2.96
C LEU A 47 -38.21 -18.01 -4.13
N ARG A 48 -38.90 -17.93 -5.28
CA ARG A 48 -38.36 -17.32 -6.50
C ARG A 48 -38.03 -15.84 -6.36
N LEU A 49 -38.84 -15.10 -5.58
CA LEU A 49 -38.58 -13.68 -5.29
C LEU A 49 -37.78 -13.50 -3.99
N GLY A 50 -38.00 -14.35 -3.01
CA GLY A 50 -37.34 -14.23 -1.69
C GLY A 50 -35.84 -14.45 -1.73
N VAL A 51 -35.37 -15.42 -2.52
CA VAL A 51 -33.92 -15.70 -2.62
C VAL A 51 -33.13 -14.54 -3.23
N PRO A 52 -33.46 -13.98 -4.41
CA PRO A 52 -32.78 -12.82 -4.95
C PRO A 52 -32.86 -11.60 -4.03
N LEU A 53 -34.01 -11.36 -3.41
CA LEU A 53 -34.19 -10.26 -2.48
C LEU A 53 -33.30 -10.41 -1.24
N ALA A 54 -33.19 -11.62 -0.69
CA ALA A 54 -32.31 -11.91 0.43
C ALA A 54 -30.84 -11.71 0.07
N LEU A 55 -30.41 -12.12 -1.14
CA LEU A 55 -29.06 -11.89 -1.63
C LEU A 55 -28.77 -10.39 -1.79
N VAL A 56 -29.69 -9.62 -2.36
CA VAL A 56 -29.55 -8.15 -2.44
C VAL A 56 -29.46 -7.54 -1.03
N GLY A 57 -30.32 -7.99 -0.11
CA GLY A 57 -30.27 -7.55 1.28
C GLY A 57 -28.92 -7.83 1.95
N LEU A 58 -28.35 -9.01 1.71
CA LEU A 58 -27.04 -9.38 2.23
C LEU A 58 -25.93 -8.49 1.67
N VAL A 59 -25.96 -8.18 0.36
CA VAL A 59 -25.03 -7.25 -0.27
C VAL A 59 -25.16 -5.84 0.32
N VAL A 60 -26.38 -5.36 0.52
CA VAL A 60 -26.62 -4.06 1.16
C VAL A 60 -26.08 -4.05 2.59
N VAL A 61 -26.33 -5.09 3.38
CA VAL A 61 -25.79 -5.22 4.74
C VAL A 61 -24.27 -5.24 4.70
N PHE A 62 -23.66 -5.97 3.78
CA PHE A 62 -22.21 -6.01 3.63
C PHE A 62 -21.62 -4.60 3.39
N PHE A 63 -22.15 -3.85 2.42
CA PHE A 63 -21.65 -2.49 2.13
C PHE A 63 -22.03 -1.42 3.17
N THR A 64 -23.01 -1.71 4.05
CA THR A 64 -23.27 -0.86 5.22
C THR A 64 -22.28 -1.10 6.34
N LEU A 65 -21.78 -2.33 6.49
CA LEU A 65 -20.85 -2.72 7.55
C LEU A 65 -19.38 -2.56 7.14
N PHE A 66 -19.07 -2.72 5.86
CA PHE A 66 -17.71 -2.64 5.33
C PHE A 66 -17.58 -1.48 4.34
N ARG A 67 -16.40 -0.87 4.33
CA ARG A 67 -16.00 0.13 3.32
C ARG A 67 -14.80 -0.38 2.54
N ILE A 68 -14.65 0.08 1.30
CA ILE A 68 -13.40 -0.08 0.57
C ILE A 68 -12.43 0.94 1.13
N ASP A 69 -11.31 0.48 1.65
CA ASP A 69 -10.24 1.30 2.20
C ASP A 69 -9.23 1.68 1.12
N SER A 70 -8.84 0.69 0.35
CA SER A 70 -7.88 0.89 -0.75
C SER A 70 -8.07 -0.17 -1.82
N VAL A 71 -7.49 0.06 -2.99
CA VAL A 71 -7.40 -0.92 -4.08
C VAL A 71 -5.94 -1.20 -4.32
N GLY A 72 -5.54 -2.45 -4.17
CA GLY A 72 -4.16 -2.89 -4.38
C GLY A 72 -3.71 -2.75 -5.84
N GLY A 73 -2.40 -2.88 -6.08
CA GLY A 73 -1.84 -2.86 -7.43
C GLY A 73 -2.40 -3.94 -8.37
N GLU A 74 -2.94 -5.01 -7.81
CA GLU A 74 -3.66 -6.08 -8.52
C GLU A 74 -5.14 -5.75 -8.76
N MET A 75 -5.56 -4.52 -8.53
CA MET A 75 -6.96 -4.07 -8.63
C MET A 75 -7.94 -4.85 -7.72
N ALA A 76 -7.43 -5.43 -6.64
CA ALA A 76 -8.22 -6.09 -5.62
C ALA A 76 -8.63 -5.09 -4.52
N PRO A 77 -9.94 -4.95 -4.22
CA PRO A 77 -10.40 -4.05 -3.17
C PRO A 77 -10.10 -4.64 -1.78
N HIS A 78 -9.55 -3.82 -0.90
CA HIS A 78 -9.41 -4.12 0.51
C HIS A 78 -10.60 -3.59 1.29
N PHE A 79 -11.34 -4.50 1.94
CA PHE A 79 -12.48 -4.14 2.75
C PHE A 79 -12.09 -4.06 4.22
N VAL A 80 -12.48 -2.97 4.87
CA VAL A 80 -12.31 -2.78 6.30
C VAL A 80 -13.67 -2.55 6.96
N TRP A 81 -13.75 -2.86 8.23
CA TRP A 81 -14.93 -2.56 9.03
C TRP A 81 -15.20 -1.05 9.04
N ARG A 82 -16.39 -0.62 8.64
CA ARG A 82 -16.73 0.80 8.46
C ARG A 82 -16.51 1.66 9.71
N PHE A 83 -16.67 1.06 10.87
CA PHE A 83 -16.58 1.71 12.17
C PHE A 83 -15.22 1.46 12.86
N ALA A 84 -14.26 0.84 12.18
CA ALA A 84 -12.89 0.75 12.66
C ALA A 84 -12.20 2.10 12.44
N ASP A 85 -11.43 2.52 13.43
CA ASP A 85 -10.53 3.65 13.27
C ASP A 85 -9.47 3.33 12.20
N ALA A 86 -9.14 4.31 11.38
CA ALA A 86 -8.06 4.16 10.43
C ALA A 86 -6.74 3.99 11.19
N SER A 87 -5.89 3.09 10.73
CA SER A 87 -4.64 2.73 11.44
C SER A 87 -3.70 3.92 11.64
N ASP A 88 -3.74 4.89 10.73
CA ASP A 88 -2.97 6.14 10.82
C ASP A 88 -3.46 7.08 11.92
N HIS A 89 -4.73 6.97 12.34
CA HIS A 89 -5.28 7.72 13.48
C HIS A 89 -4.88 7.14 14.85
N ALA A 90 -4.41 5.90 14.89
CA ALA A 90 -3.97 5.25 16.13
C ALA A 90 -2.56 5.70 16.59
N LEU A 91 -1.80 6.35 15.70
CA LEU A 91 -0.46 6.84 16.00
C LEU A 91 -0.50 8.30 16.42
N GLU A 92 0.13 8.60 17.56
CA GLU A 92 0.29 9.97 18.01
C GLU A 92 1.24 10.76 17.10
N VAL A 93 0.95 12.04 16.90
CA VAL A 93 1.87 12.95 16.21
C VAL A 93 2.97 13.30 17.20
N PRO A 94 4.23 12.93 16.96
CA PRO A 94 5.30 13.19 17.89
C PRO A 94 5.63 14.70 17.97
N ALA A 95 5.86 15.17 19.17
CA ALA A 95 6.24 16.56 19.42
C ALA A 95 7.76 16.81 19.26
N VAL A 96 8.39 16.19 18.25
CA VAL A 96 9.83 16.33 18.01
C VAL A 96 10.05 17.25 16.82
N ASP A 97 10.32 18.51 17.10
CA ASP A 97 10.33 19.61 16.12
C ASP A 97 11.73 20.14 15.80
N SER A 98 12.78 19.48 16.27
CA SER A 98 14.14 20.02 16.10
C SER A 98 14.98 19.22 15.10
N MET A 99 15.27 19.83 13.95
CA MET A 99 16.28 19.37 13.00
C MET A 99 17.74 19.53 13.53
N GLY A 100 17.91 19.82 14.82
CA GLY A 100 19.21 20.16 15.40
C GLY A 100 20.07 18.95 15.71
N GLY A 101 21.30 18.94 15.21
CA GLY A 101 22.36 18.06 15.68
C GLY A 101 22.64 16.81 14.85
N ILE A 102 21.98 16.60 13.73
CA ILE A 102 22.32 15.49 12.81
C ILE A 102 23.05 15.99 11.57
N ASP A 103 23.96 15.18 11.07
CA ASP A 103 24.69 15.44 9.84
C ASP A 103 24.06 14.66 8.68
N LEU A 104 23.32 15.35 7.83
CA LEU A 104 22.78 14.83 6.57
C LEU A 104 23.59 15.28 5.34
N THR A 105 24.73 15.94 5.55
CA THR A 105 25.58 16.47 4.47
C THR A 105 26.74 15.56 4.13
N THR A 106 27.25 14.81 5.12
CA THR A 106 28.29 13.81 4.89
C THR A 106 27.70 12.60 4.16
N THR A 107 28.27 12.25 3.02
CA THR A 107 27.82 11.13 2.20
C THR A 107 28.77 9.93 2.32
N ASN A 108 28.19 8.73 2.36
CA ASN A 108 28.89 7.46 2.37
C ASN A 108 28.59 6.67 1.10
N PRO A 109 29.46 5.74 0.68
CA PRO A 109 29.26 4.96 -0.54
C PRO A 109 27.99 4.09 -0.55
N TRP A 110 27.42 3.79 0.63
CA TRP A 110 26.19 2.98 0.80
C TRP A 110 24.93 3.82 1.01
N ASP A 111 25.04 5.15 0.92
CA ASP A 111 23.90 6.04 1.08
C ASP A 111 22.93 5.92 -0.11
N PHE A 112 21.65 6.11 0.18
CA PHE A 112 20.58 6.08 -0.78
C PHE A 112 19.73 7.36 -0.67
N PRO A 113 20.27 8.52 -1.10
CA PRO A 113 19.76 9.84 -0.70
C PRO A 113 18.48 10.28 -1.38
N GLN A 114 17.96 9.53 -2.35
CA GLN A 114 16.80 9.90 -3.16
C GLN A 114 16.11 8.68 -3.74
N PHE A 115 14.92 8.89 -4.33
CA PHE A 115 14.22 7.85 -5.07
C PHE A 115 15.09 7.27 -6.20
N LEU A 116 15.14 5.95 -6.28
CA LEU A 116 15.99 5.15 -7.18
C LEU A 116 17.50 5.21 -6.88
N GLY A 117 17.91 5.76 -5.74
CA GLY A 117 19.29 5.77 -5.30
C GLY A 117 20.16 6.88 -5.91
N PRO A 118 21.47 6.88 -5.61
CA PRO A 118 22.37 7.96 -6.01
C PRO A 118 22.45 8.15 -7.52
N SER A 119 22.44 7.06 -8.29
CA SER A 119 22.50 7.06 -9.76
C SER A 119 21.13 7.00 -10.43
N ARG A 120 20.05 6.89 -9.66
CA ARG A 120 18.66 6.71 -10.14
C ARG A 120 18.43 5.46 -11.00
N ASP A 121 19.16 4.38 -10.71
CA ASP A 121 19.12 3.11 -11.42
C ASP A 121 18.81 1.91 -10.50
N LEU A 122 18.47 2.17 -9.24
CA LEU A 122 18.19 1.17 -8.20
C LEU A 122 19.41 0.31 -7.84
N SER A 123 20.62 0.76 -8.16
CA SER A 123 21.85 0.04 -7.82
C SER A 123 22.61 0.69 -6.68
N VAL A 124 23.26 -0.13 -5.86
CA VAL A 124 24.24 0.26 -4.83
C VAL A 124 25.43 -0.68 -4.98
N ASP A 125 26.46 -0.23 -5.66
CA ASP A 125 27.62 -1.06 -5.99
C ASP A 125 28.54 -1.35 -4.81
N SER A 126 28.42 -0.59 -3.73
CA SER A 126 29.25 -0.70 -2.53
C SER A 126 28.83 -1.78 -1.55
N VAL A 127 27.66 -2.41 -1.75
CA VAL A 127 27.09 -3.40 -0.84
C VAL A 127 27.04 -4.75 -1.51
N VAL A 128 27.65 -5.76 -0.88
CA VAL A 128 27.57 -7.16 -1.31
C VAL A 128 26.66 -7.90 -0.33
N LEU A 129 25.50 -8.30 -0.82
CA LEU A 129 24.56 -9.11 -0.03
C LEU A 129 24.90 -10.60 -0.12
N SER A 130 24.68 -11.35 0.96
CA SER A 130 24.71 -12.81 0.94
C SER A 130 23.72 -13.34 -0.10
N ARG A 131 24.11 -14.39 -0.83
CA ARG A 131 23.23 -15.07 -1.78
C ARG A 131 22.52 -16.27 -1.17
N ASP A 132 22.97 -16.71 -0.03
CA ASP A 132 22.42 -17.84 0.71
C ASP A 132 21.63 -17.35 1.94
N TRP A 133 20.44 -16.87 1.67
CA TRP A 133 19.56 -16.37 2.73
C TRP A 133 18.83 -17.49 3.51
N GLU A 134 18.97 -18.75 3.07
CA GLU A 134 18.48 -19.90 3.85
C GLU A 134 19.41 -20.22 5.01
N SER A 135 20.72 -20.17 4.79
CA SER A 135 21.71 -20.43 5.84
C SER A 135 22.11 -19.16 6.61
N GLU A 136 22.01 -17.99 5.98
CA GLU A 136 22.34 -16.67 6.57
C GLU A 136 21.16 -15.72 6.41
N PRO A 137 20.04 -15.94 7.12
CA PRO A 137 18.86 -15.07 7.04
C PRO A 137 19.17 -13.69 7.63
N PRO A 138 18.59 -12.61 7.08
CA PRO A 138 18.74 -11.29 7.65
C PRO A 138 18.11 -11.22 9.03
N GLU A 139 18.80 -10.59 9.98
CA GLU A 139 18.29 -10.35 11.32
C GLU A 139 17.47 -9.05 11.37
N ILE A 140 16.34 -9.10 12.09
CA ILE A 140 15.53 -7.93 12.36
C ILE A 140 16.16 -7.17 13.52
N MET A 141 16.77 -6.01 13.26
CA MET A 141 17.34 -5.17 14.31
C MET A 141 16.27 -4.50 15.16
N TRP A 142 15.25 -3.95 14.52
CA TRP A 142 14.13 -3.27 15.19
C TRP A 142 12.89 -3.23 14.29
N ARG A 143 11.76 -2.87 14.88
CA ARG A 143 10.51 -2.61 14.18
C ARG A 143 9.80 -1.45 14.85
N GLN A 144 9.46 -0.44 14.07
CA GLN A 144 8.72 0.74 14.52
C GLN A 144 7.38 0.87 13.78
N PRO A 145 6.30 1.25 14.47
CA PRO A 145 5.08 1.69 13.79
C PRO A 145 5.36 2.97 13.02
N ILE A 146 4.86 3.03 11.79
CA ILE A 146 4.96 4.21 10.92
C ILE A 146 3.56 4.60 10.45
N GLY A 147 3.33 5.87 10.17
CA GLY A 147 2.08 6.38 9.63
C GLY A 147 1.80 5.88 8.21
N ALA A 148 0.62 6.17 7.70
CA ALA A 148 0.23 5.80 6.35
C ALA A 148 1.07 6.56 5.31
N GLY A 149 1.46 5.89 4.25
CA GLY A 149 2.21 6.49 3.13
C GLY A 149 2.78 5.46 2.17
N TRP A 150 3.22 5.95 1.05
CA TRP A 150 3.86 5.19 -0.04
C TRP A 150 5.27 5.71 -0.34
N SER A 151 5.74 6.62 0.50
CA SER A 151 7.08 7.17 0.42
C SER A 151 8.13 6.08 0.65
N SER A 152 9.18 6.08 -0.12
CA SER A 152 10.39 5.33 0.20
C SER A 152 11.23 6.09 1.22
N PHE A 153 12.26 5.45 1.75
CA PHE A 153 13.25 6.12 2.59
C PHE A 153 14.38 6.69 1.74
N ALA A 154 14.80 7.92 2.06
CA ALA A 154 16.10 8.45 1.69
C ALA A 154 17.07 8.21 2.85
N VAL A 155 18.20 7.56 2.58
CA VAL A 155 19.16 7.13 3.60
C VAL A 155 20.46 7.88 3.40
N VAL A 156 20.88 8.61 4.44
CA VAL A 156 22.13 9.37 4.44
C VAL A 156 22.78 9.29 5.81
N ASN A 157 24.06 8.94 5.84
CA ASN A 157 24.91 8.99 7.04
C ASN A 157 24.29 8.34 8.29
N GLY A 158 23.65 7.17 8.15
CA GLY A 158 23.02 6.44 9.25
C GLY A 158 21.62 6.93 9.64
N TYR A 159 21.04 7.85 8.89
CA TYR A 159 19.68 8.35 9.07
C TYR A 159 18.78 8.01 7.90
N ALA A 160 17.52 7.71 8.20
CA ALA A 160 16.49 7.38 7.22
C ALA A 160 15.36 8.42 7.27
N VAL A 161 15.19 9.16 6.18
CA VAL A 161 14.17 10.20 6.04
C VAL A 161 13.04 9.70 5.14
N THR A 162 11.80 9.86 5.60
CA THR A 162 10.62 9.47 4.82
C THR A 162 9.47 10.46 5.01
N GLN A 163 8.37 10.21 4.31
CA GLN A 163 7.11 10.93 4.50
C GLN A 163 6.04 9.95 4.97
N GLU A 164 5.25 10.37 5.94
CA GLU A 164 4.16 9.59 6.50
C GLU A 164 2.98 10.50 6.88
N GLN A 165 1.80 9.92 7.06
CA GLN A 165 0.62 10.62 7.52
C GLN A 165 0.11 9.98 8.81
N ARG A 166 -0.14 10.79 9.83
CA ARG A 166 -0.78 10.39 11.09
C ARG A 166 -2.02 11.24 11.31
N GLY A 167 -3.18 10.61 11.21
CA GLY A 167 -4.46 11.32 11.23
C GLY A 167 -4.54 12.38 10.13
N ASN A 168 -4.75 13.64 10.52
CA ASN A 168 -4.89 14.76 9.59
C ASN A 168 -3.58 15.52 9.33
N ILE A 169 -2.44 14.93 9.69
CA ILE A 169 -1.13 15.55 9.59
C ILE A 169 -0.24 14.73 8.67
N GLU A 170 0.25 15.32 7.60
CA GLU A 170 1.39 14.80 6.85
C GLU A 170 2.70 15.21 7.52
N MET A 171 3.67 14.33 7.50
CA MET A 171 4.93 14.51 8.20
C MET A 171 6.11 14.12 7.33
N ILE A 172 7.22 14.82 7.49
CA ILE A 172 8.54 14.35 7.11
C ILE A 172 9.20 13.88 8.42
N THR A 173 9.65 12.64 8.46
CA THR A 173 10.22 12.03 9.66
C THR A 173 11.62 11.51 9.36
N CYS A 174 12.49 11.61 10.35
CA CYS A 174 13.85 11.12 10.30
C CYS A 174 14.09 10.14 11.44
N TYR A 175 14.56 8.96 11.10
CA TYR A 175 14.87 7.88 12.03
C TYR A 175 16.35 7.56 12.01
N GLU A 176 16.92 7.25 13.16
CA GLU A 176 18.25 6.66 13.26
C GLU A 176 18.20 5.20 12.84
N ILE A 177 19.05 4.77 11.91
CA ILE A 177 18.98 3.41 11.34
C ILE A 177 19.36 2.34 12.36
N GLU A 178 20.31 2.60 13.25
CA GLU A 178 20.78 1.60 14.20
C GLU A 178 19.72 1.25 15.26
N THR A 179 18.93 2.24 15.69
CA THR A 179 18.00 2.09 16.82
C THR A 179 16.53 2.12 16.41
N GLY A 180 16.22 2.68 15.23
CA GLY A 180 14.86 3.00 14.79
C GLY A 180 14.25 4.18 15.55
N ALA A 181 15.01 4.89 16.36
CA ALA A 181 14.50 6.03 17.11
C ALA A 181 14.14 7.19 16.17
N LEU A 182 12.99 7.83 16.43
CA LEU A 182 12.62 9.07 15.75
C LEU A 182 13.51 10.21 16.25
N VAL A 183 14.25 10.83 15.34
CA VAL A 183 15.21 11.90 15.65
C VAL A 183 14.57 13.27 15.52
N TRP A 184 13.84 13.50 14.42
CA TRP A 184 13.07 14.73 14.21
C TRP A 184 11.86 14.48 13.31
N SER A 185 10.91 15.39 13.37
CA SER A 185 9.77 15.42 12.47
C SER A 185 9.44 16.86 12.07
N PHE A 186 8.95 17.02 10.85
CA PHE A 186 8.34 18.25 10.36
C PHE A 186 6.91 17.97 9.97
N THR A 187 5.96 18.74 10.45
CA THR A 187 4.53 18.52 10.31
C THR A 187 3.89 19.52 9.35
N ILE A 188 2.94 19.05 8.56
CA ILE A 188 2.13 19.85 7.64
C ILE A 188 0.67 19.49 7.90
N GLU A 189 -0.18 20.48 8.18
CA GLU A 189 -1.62 20.29 8.31
C GLU A 189 -2.23 19.99 6.93
N ASN A 190 -2.18 18.75 6.54
CA ASN A 190 -2.72 18.24 5.30
C ASN A 190 -3.06 16.76 5.45
N ARG A 191 -4.09 16.29 4.72
CA ARG A 191 -4.43 14.88 4.62
C ARG A 191 -4.66 14.51 3.17
N PHE A 192 -3.93 13.50 2.72
CA PHE A 192 -4.20 12.86 1.44
C PHE A 192 -4.85 11.49 1.66
N GLU A 193 -5.99 11.27 1.03
CA GLU A 193 -6.69 9.99 1.03
C GLU A 193 -7.36 9.75 -0.31
N SER A 194 -7.18 8.57 -0.86
CA SER A 194 -7.78 8.17 -2.13
C SER A 194 -8.03 6.67 -2.13
N ILE A 195 -9.22 6.25 -2.55
CA ILE A 195 -9.57 4.82 -2.66
C ILE A 195 -8.63 4.10 -3.64
N VAL A 196 -8.28 4.73 -4.76
CA VAL A 196 -7.43 4.13 -5.79
C VAL A 196 -5.95 4.25 -5.44
N ALA A 197 -5.57 5.37 -4.82
CA ALA A 197 -4.18 5.67 -4.54
C ALA A 197 -3.76 5.31 -3.12
N GLY A 198 -4.68 5.00 -2.22
CA GLY A 198 -4.41 4.77 -0.80
C GLY A 198 -4.28 6.08 -0.01
N THR A 199 -3.90 5.94 1.25
CA THR A 199 -3.76 7.04 2.21
C THR A 199 -2.31 7.46 2.35
N GLY A 200 -2.05 8.76 2.50
CA GLY A 200 -0.76 9.35 2.83
C GLY A 200 0.12 9.72 1.63
N PRO A 201 1.26 10.39 1.91
CA PRO A 201 2.17 10.93 0.92
C PRO A 201 2.83 9.83 0.07
N ARG A 202 3.19 10.20 -1.16
CA ARG A 202 3.78 9.27 -2.15
C ARG A 202 5.18 9.66 -2.60
N ALA A 203 5.55 10.89 -2.39
CA ALA A 203 6.88 11.36 -2.78
C ALA A 203 7.94 10.80 -1.82
N THR A 204 9.10 10.45 -2.36
CA THR A 204 10.28 10.11 -1.56
C THR A 204 11.10 11.39 -1.36
N PRO A 205 11.55 11.68 -0.14
CA PRO A 205 12.46 12.79 0.11
C PRO A 205 13.74 12.68 -0.71
N THR A 206 14.35 13.82 -1.01
CA THR A 206 15.69 13.90 -1.56
C THR A 206 16.55 14.70 -0.61
N VAL A 207 17.68 14.14 -0.20
CA VAL A 207 18.67 14.79 0.66
C VAL A 207 19.82 15.28 -0.21
N HIS A 208 20.20 16.55 -0.07
CA HIS A 208 21.29 17.22 -0.78
C HIS A 208 22.29 17.85 0.19
#